data_d76098630f0635377131eb1525af0b56
#
_entry.id   d76098630f0635377131eb1525af0b56
#
_cell.length_a   1.000
_cell.length_b   1.000
_cell.length_c   1.000
_cell.angle_alpha   90.00
_cell.angle_beta   90.00
_cell.angle_gamma   90.00
#
_symmetry.space_group_name_H-M   'P 1'
#
loop_
_entity.id
_entity.type
_entity.pdbx_description
1 polymer ?
#
loop_
_entity_poly.entity_id
_entity_poly.type
_entity_poly.pdbx_seq_one_letter_code
_entity_poly.pdbx_strand_id
1 'polypeptide(L)'
;MPSILIVDDEPGVRSALGGVLRDEGYEVDAVDSGEACLERLGRQAYDVVVLDIWLPGMDGLATFARMRERQIESQVVMISGHGNIESAVRAIKMGAFDFVEKSLSLEKTVLVVRNALRQRHLEAENQALRAR
;
A
#
# COMPACT_ATOMS: atom_id res chain seq x y z
N MET A 1 -4.53 6.26 -15.49
CA MET A 1 -5.34 6.03 -14.26
C MET A 1 -4.48 5.30 -13.24
N PRO A 2 -4.20 5.92 -12.07
CA PRO A 2 -3.36 5.26 -11.07
C PRO A 2 -3.99 3.96 -10.55
N SER A 3 -3.15 2.99 -10.24
CA SER A 3 -3.58 1.68 -9.76
C SER A 3 -3.17 1.45 -8.31
N ILE A 4 -4.10 0.93 -7.53
CA ILE A 4 -3.93 0.71 -6.10
C ILE A 4 -4.30 -0.73 -5.77
N LEU A 5 -3.48 -1.38 -4.96
CA LEU A 5 -3.77 -2.70 -4.43
C LEU A 5 -4.01 -2.57 -2.93
N ILE A 6 -5.16 -3.00 -2.46
CA ILE A 6 -5.50 -3.06 -1.04
C ILE A 6 -5.25 -4.48 -0.55
N VAL A 7 -4.52 -4.62 0.56
CA VAL A 7 -4.21 -5.91 1.16
C VAL A 7 -4.69 -5.89 2.61
N ASP A 8 -5.82 -6.55 2.87
CA ASP A 8 -6.45 -6.57 4.19
C ASP A 8 -7.34 -7.80 4.28
N ASP A 9 -7.29 -8.52 5.39
CA ASP A 9 -8.08 -9.73 5.57
C ASP A 9 -9.54 -9.44 5.95
N GLU A 10 -9.88 -8.20 6.30
CA GLU A 10 -11.25 -7.82 6.64
C GLU A 10 -12.03 -7.40 5.40
N PRO A 11 -13.10 -8.14 5.03
CA PRO A 11 -13.89 -7.79 3.84
C PRO A 11 -14.49 -6.38 3.91
N GLY A 12 -14.90 -5.95 5.11
CA GLY A 12 -15.48 -4.62 5.30
C GLY A 12 -14.49 -3.51 4.98
N VAL A 13 -13.23 -3.69 5.35
CA VAL A 13 -12.18 -2.71 5.04
C VAL A 13 -11.90 -2.67 3.54
N ARG A 14 -11.76 -3.84 2.91
CA ARG A 14 -11.55 -3.91 1.46
C ARG A 14 -12.67 -3.21 0.69
N SER A 15 -13.91 -3.45 1.10
CA SER A 15 -15.08 -2.86 0.45
C SER A 15 -15.15 -1.34 0.67
N ALA A 16 -15.02 -0.89 1.91
CA ALA A 16 -15.16 0.53 2.25
C ALA A 16 -14.02 1.36 1.65
N LEU A 17 -12.79 0.92 1.85
CA LEU A 17 -11.62 1.65 1.33
C LEU A 17 -11.58 1.58 -0.19
N GLY A 18 -11.89 0.42 -0.77
CA GLY A 18 -11.96 0.27 -2.22
C GLY A 18 -12.97 1.22 -2.85
N GLY A 19 -14.15 1.36 -2.20
CA GLY A 19 -15.19 2.25 -2.67
C GLY A 19 -14.76 3.71 -2.72
N VAL A 20 -14.17 4.21 -1.62
CA VAL A 20 -13.76 5.62 -1.58
C VAL A 20 -12.59 5.90 -2.53
N LEU A 21 -11.68 4.96 -2.73
CA LEU A 21 -10.57 5.14 -3.66
C LEU A 21 -11.04 5.10 -5.11
N ARG A 22 -11.99 4.24 -5.44
CA ARG A 22 -12.59 4.23 -6.78
C ARG A 22 -13.34 5.53 -7.06
N ASP A 23 -14.00 6.08 -6.05
CA ASP A 23 -14.69 7.38 -6.19
C ASP A 23 -13.71 8.51 -6.50
N GLU A 24 -12.43 8.37 -6.11
CA GLU A 24 -11.39 9.33 -6.45
C GLU A 24 -10.85 9.15 -7.88
N GLY A 25 -11.34 8.15 -8.60
CA GLY A 25 -10.93 7.91 -9.97
C GLY A 25 -9.80 6.92 -10.14
N TYR A 26 -9.44 6.17 -9.10
CA TYR A 26 -8.35 5.19 -9.16
C TYR A 26 -8.85 3.81 -9.56
N GLU A 27 -7.98 3.03 -10.21
CA GLU A 27 -8.21 1.60 -10.39
C GLU A 27 -7.82 0.90 -9.10
N VAL A 28 -8.70 0.09 -8.55
CA VAL A 28 -8.46 -0.55 -7.25
C VAL A 28 -8.73 -2.03 -7.35
N ASP A 29 -7.74 -2.82 -6.95
CA ASP A 29 -7.89 -4.24 -6.70
C ASP A 29 -7.69 -4.50 -5.22
N ALA A 30 -8.22 -5.59 -4.71
CA ALA A 30 -8.10 -5.93 -3.30
C ALA A 30 -7.84 -7.42 -3.14
N VAL A 31 -6.96 -7.76 -2.21
CA VAL A 31 -6.65 -9.14 -1.85
C VAL A 31 -6.67 -9.28 -0.33
N ASP A 32 -6.71 -10.51 0.16
CA ASP A 32 -6.93 -10.79 1.58
C ASP A 32 -5.72 -11.30 2.33
N SER A 33 -4.57 -11.43 1.68
CA SER A 33 -3.37 -11.98 2.32
C SER A 33 -2.09 -11.43 1.70
N GLY A 34 -0.99 -11.56 2.44
CA GLY A 34 0.34 -11.19 1.94
C GLY A 34 0.76 -12.05 0.76
N GLU A 35 0.43 -13.34 0.80
CA GLU A 35 0.74 -14.26 -0.29
C GLU A 35 0.01 -13.86 -1.57
N ALA A 36 -1.28 -13.53 -1.47
CA ALA A 36 -2.06 -13.06 -2.61
C ALA A 36 -1.54 -11.71 -3.14
N CYS A 37 -1.07 -10.85 -2.25
CA CYS A 37 -0.44 -9.58 -2.62
C CYS A 37 0.78 -9.82 -3.50
N LEU A 38 1.68 -10.70 -3.08
CA LEU A 38 2.91 -10.98 -3.83
C LEU A 38 2.61 -11.64 -5.17
N GLU A 39 1.64 -12.53 -5.20
CA GLU A 39 1.20 -13.14 -6.45
C GLU A 39 0.67 -12.09 -7.43
N ARG A 40 -0.18 -11.20 -6.95
CA ARG A 40 -0.75 -10.14 -7.78
C ARG A 40 0.34 -9.21 -8.31
N LEU A 41 1.30 -8.83 -7.47
CA LEU A 41 2.42 -7.97 -7.87
C LEU A 41 3.37 -8.64 -8.86
N GLY A 42 3.38 -9.96 -8.90
CA GLY A 42 4.11 -10.71 -9.92
C GLY A 42 3.45 -10.66 -11.30
N ARG A 43 2.17 -10.31 -11.36
CA ARG A 43 1.41 -10.27 -12.62
C ARG A 43 1.29 -8.86 -13.19
N GLN A 44 1.19 -7.85 -12.32
CA GLN A 44 1.08 -6.47 -12.78
C GLN A 44 1.66 -5.52 -11.75
N ALA A 45 2.03 -4.34 -12.22
CA ALA A 45 2.53 -3.29 -11.35
C ALA A 45 1.38 -2.47 -10.76
N TYR A 46 1.55 -2.01 -9.54
CA TYR A 46 0.64 -1.08 -8.88
C TYR A 46 1.41 0.14 -8.44
N ASP A 47 0.78 1.29 -8.49
CA ASP A 47 1.43 2.54 -8.07
C ASP A 47 1.52 2.62 -6.54
N VAL A 48 0.48 2.20 -5.84
CA VAL A 48 0.43 2.19 -4.38
C VAL A 48 -0.14 0.87 -3.89
N VAL A 49 0.45 0.34 -2.83
CA VAL A 49 -0.07 -0.81 -2.10
C VAL A 49 -0.46 -0.34 -0.70
N VAL A 50 -1.73 -0.49 -0.35
CA VAL A 50 -2.22 -0.22 1.00
C VAL A 50 -2.22 -1.55 1.73
N LEU A 51 -1.35 -1.72 2.70
CA LEU A 51 -1.00 -3.02 3.28
C LEU A 51 -1.23 -3.04 4.78
N ASP A 52 -2.11 -3.95 5.21
CA ASP A 52 -2.38 -4.17 6.63
C ASP A 52 -1.16 -4.82 7.29
N ILE A 53 -0.75 -4.29 8.44
CA ILE A 53 0.36 -4.88 9.21
C ILE A 53 -0.01 -6.26 9.76
N TRP A 54 -1.24 -6.39 10.27
CA TRP A 54 -1.68 -7.60 10.97
C TRP A 54 -2.47 -8.53 10.05
N LEU A 55 -1.75 -9.24 9.18
CA LEU A 55 -2.36 -10.25 8.32
C LEU A 55 -2.10 -11.65 8.90
N PRO A 56 -3.05 -12.58 8.79
CA PRO A 56 -2.79 -13.96 9.18
C PRO A 56 -1.75 -14.60 8.25
N GLY A 57 -0.97 -15.53 8.80
CA GLY A 57 0.10 -16.15 8.03
C GLY A 57 1.27 -15.19 7.84
N MET A 58 1.59 -14.86 6.61
CA MET A 58 2.62 -13.86 6.31
C MET A 58 2.06 -12.47 6.64
N ASP A 59 2.58 -11.83 7.69
CA ASP A 59 2.08 -10.51 8.10
C ASP A 59 2.51 -9.41 7.14
N GLY A 60 2.01 -8.20 7.41
CA GLY A 60 2.27 -7.06 6.52
C GLY A 60 3.73 -6.66 6.44
N LEU A 61 4.46 -6.69 7.56
CA LEU A 61 5.88 -6.35 7.54
C LEU A 61 6.68 -7.39 6.77
N ALA A 62 6.37 -8.67 6.94
CA ALA A 62 7.02 -9.74 6.18
C ALA A 62 6.71 -9.62 4.69
N THR A 63 5.46 -9.30 4.34
CA THR A 63 5.07 -9.07 2.95
C THR A 63 5.85 -7.91 2.35
N PHE A 64 5.96 -6.82 3.09
CA PHE A 64 6.71 -5.64 2.63
C PHE A 64 8.19 -5.97 2.42
N ALA A 65 8.80 -6.73 3.34
CA ALA A 65 10.19 -7.15 3.20
C ALA A 65 10.39 -7.96 1.90
N ARG A 66 9.46 -8.86 1.58
CA ARG A 66 9.50 -9.62 0.32
C ARG A 66 9.36 -8.71 -0.90
N MET A 67 8.51 -7.70 -0.81
CA MET A 67 8.37 -6.72 -1.89
C MET A 67 9.70 -6.01 -2.14
N ARG A 68 10.39 -5.61 -1.08
CA ARG A 68 11.70 -4.95 -1.19
C ARG A 68 12.75 -5.87 -1.80
N GLU A 69 12.80 -7.13 -1.38
CA GLU A 69 13.72 -8.12 -1.94
C GLU A 69 13.50 -8.29 -3.44
N ARG A 70 12.26 -8.22 -3.90
CA ARG A 70 11.91 -8.36 -5.31
C ARG A 70 12.02 -7.03 -6.08
N GLN A 71 12.48 -5.98 -5.43
CA GLN A 71 12.64 -4.66 -6.02
C GLN A 71 11.34 -4.11 -6.63
N ILE A 72 10.22 -4.39 -5.97
CA ILE A 72 8.93 -3.84 -6.36
C ILE A 72 8.90 -2.36 -5.97
N GLU A 73 8.59 -1.50 -6.95
CA GLU A 73 8.70 -0.05 -6.80
C GLU A 73 7.43 0.66 -6.33
N SER A 74 6.36 -0.07 -6.06
CA SER A 74 5.13 0.52 -5.54
C SER A 74 5.40 1.29 -4.25
N GLN A 75 4.76 2.43 -4.07
CA GLN A 75 4.75 3.08 -2.77
C GLN A 75 3.88 2.27 -1.83
N VAL A 76 4.31 2.10 -0.59
CA VAL A 76 3.58 1.30 0.40
C VAL A 76 3.06 2.19 1.50
N VAL A 77 1.74 2.14 1.72
CA VAL A 77 1.08 2.78 2.85
C VAL A 77 0.63 1.66 3.78
N MET A 78 1.20 1.63 4.98
CA MET A 78 0.82 0.61 5.97
C MET A 78 -0.45 1.06 6.70
N ILE A 79 -1.35 0.13 6.95
CA ILE A 79 -2.54 0.40 7.77
C ILE A 79 -2.61 -0.60 8.91
N SER A 80 -3.23 -0.18 10.02
CA SER A 80 -3.42 -1.07 11.17
C SER A 80 -4.60 -0.61 12.02
N GLY A 81 -5.37 -1.58 12.52
CA GLY A 81 -6.44 -1.32 13.47
C GLY A 81 -5.94 -1.11 14.89
N HIS A 82 -4.69 -1.41 15.14
CA HIS A 82 -4.08 -1.29 16.48
C HIS A 82 -2.83 -0.43 16.37
N GLY A 83 -2.85 0.73 17.01
CA GLY A 83 -1.72 1.64 17.00
C GLY A 83 -0.51 1.04 17.70
N ASN A 84 0.38 0.40 16.97
CA ASN A 84 1.64 -0.11 17.45
C ASN A 84 2.77 0.76 16.88
N ILE A 85 3.32 1.61 17.75
CA ILE A 85 4.36 2.56 17.37
C ILE A 85 5.61 1.84 16.85
N GLU A 86 5.98 0.72 17.47
CA GLU A 86 7.16 -0.03 17.05
C GLU A 86 7.02 -0.56 15.62
N SER A 87 5.84 -1.12 15.27
CA SER A 87 5.59 -1.60 13.93
C SER A 87 5.56 -0.47 12.91
N ALA A 88 4.99 0.68 13.29
CA ALA A 88 4.97 1.87 12.43
C ALA A 88 6.39 2.35 12.14
N VAL A 89 7.22 2.44 13.17
CA VAL A 89 8.63 2.87 13.03
C VAL A 89 9.38 1.90 12.13
N ARG A 90 9.20 0.58 12.33
CA ARG A 90 9.86 -0.42 11.48
C ARG A 90 9.45 -0.29 10.02
N ALA A 91 8.16 -0.10 9.76
CA ALA A 91 7.66 0.06 8.41
C ALA A 91 8.29 1.28 7.72
N ILE A 92 8.33 2.40 8.42
CA ILE A 92 8.94 3.63 7.88
C ILE A 92 10.43 3.43 7.62
N LYS A 93 11.16 2.78 8.53
CA LYS A 93 12.58 2.46 8.33
C LYS A 93 12.81 1.54 7.14
N MET A 94 11.87 0.66 6.83
CA MET A 94 11.94 -0.22 5.67
C MET A 94 11.61 0.50 4.36
N GLY A 95 11.15 1.73 4.44
CA GLY A 95 10.85 2.55 3.27
C GLY A 95 9.38 2.73 2.94
N ALA A 96 8.48 2.40 3.89
CA ALA A 96 7.05 2.67 3.67
C ALA A 96 6.84 4.18 3.56
N PHE A 97 5.89 4.58 2.72
CA PHE A 97 5.57 5.99 2.55
C PHE A 97 4.95 6.57 3.81
N ASP A 98 4.02 5.85 4.43
CA ASP A 98 3.35 6.31 5.64
C ASP A 98 2.67 5.14 6.35
N PHE A 99 2.12 5.43 7.53
CA PHE A 99 1.40 4.51 8.38
C PHE A 99 0.11 5.18 8.82
N VAL A 100 -1.03 4.53 8.62
CA VAL A 100 -2.35 5.08 8.95
C VAL A 100 -3.13 4.09 9.81
N GLU A 101 -3.81 4.59 10.84
CA GLU A 101 -4.71 3.76 11.65
C GLU A 101 -6.05 3.55 10.94
N LYS A 102 -6.54 2.32 10.92
CA LYS A 102 -7.82 1.96 10.30
C LYS A 102 -9.02 2.63 10.98
N SER A 103 -8.93 2.85 12.28
CA SER A 103 -10.01 3.42 13.06
C SER A 103 -10.22 4.91 12.80
N LEU A 104 -9.28 5.55 12.14
CA LEU A 104 -9.39 6.95 11.78
C LEU A 104 -10.19 7.10 10.49
N SER A 105 -10.48 8.34 10.13
CA SER A 105 -11.26 8.67 8.96
C SER A 105 -10.67 8.09 7.69
N LEU A 106 -11.51 7.53 6.81
CA LEU A 106 -11.09 7.09 5.48
C LEU A 106 -10.54 8.26 4.66
N GLU A 107 -10.96 9.49 4.96
CA GLU A 107 -10.42 10.69 4.31
C GLU A 107 -8.93 10.82 4.51
N LYS A 108 -8.42 10.48 5.69
CA LYS A 108 -6.99 10.52 5.96
C LYS A 108 -6.25 9.51 5.09
N THR A 109 -6.78 8.31 4.97
CA THR A 109 -6.19 7.27 4.12
C THR A 109 -6.17 7.73 2.65
N VAL A 110 -7.25 8.31 2.18
CA VAL A 110 -7.33 8.84 0.81
C VAL A 110 -6.27 9.92 0.58
N LEU A 111 -6.09 10.83 1.54
CA LEU A 111 -5.09 11.88 1.45
C LEU A 111 -3.68 11.31 1.38
N VAL A 112 -3.37 10.33 2.23
CA VAL A 112 -2.06 9.69 2.26
C VAL A 112 -1.80 8.96 0.94
N VAL A 113 -2.79 8.25 0.42
CA VAL A 113 -2.68 7.57 -0.88
C VAL A 113 -2.41 8.58 -2.00
N ARG A 114 -3.12 9.71 -1.98
CA ARG A 114 -2.90 10.77 -2.97
C ARG A 114 -1.46 11.27 -2.93
N ASN A 115 -0.93 11.49 -1.72
CA ASN A 115 0.46 11.93 -1.57
C ASN A 115 1.45 10.86 -2.00
N ALA A 116 1.17 9.59 -1.72
CA ALA A 116 2.00 8.47 -2.17
C ALA A 116 2.03 8.37 -3.71
N LEU A 117 0.88 8.61 -4.35
CA LEU A 117 0.80 8.63 -5.81
C LEU A 117 1.63 9.76 -6.40
N ARG A 118 1.62 10.93 -5.76
CA ARG A 118 2.46 12.06 -6.19
C ARG A 118 3.94 11.70 -6.09
N GLN A 119 4.34 11.09 -5.01
CA GLN A 119 5.73 10.65 -4.82
C GLN A 119 6.13 9.61 -5.85
N ARG A 120 5.25 8.66 -6.13
CA ARG A 120 5.48 7.63 -7.15
C ARG A 120 5.68 8.25 -8.53
N HIS A 121 4.85 9.23 -8.87
CA HIS A 121 4.95 9.95 -10.14
C HIS A 121 6.28 10.71 -10.26
N LEU A 122 6.70 11.40 -9.21
CA LEU A 122 7.96 12.13 -9.19
C LEU A 122 9.17 11.20 -9.34
N GLU A 123 9.15 10.05 -8.69
CA GLU A 123 10.21 9.05 -8.82
C GLU A 123 10.29 8.51 -10.25
N ALA A 124 9.15 8.24 -10.88
CA ALA A 124 9.11 7.76 -12.25
C ALA A 124 9.68 8.80 -13.22
N GLU A 125 9.34 10.09 -13.06
CA GLU A 125 9.91 11.17 -13.86
C GLU A 125 11.41 11.28 -13.68
N ASN A 126 11.88 11.17 -12.43
CA ASN A 126 13.30 11.27 -12.12
C ASN A 126 14.09 10.14 -12.75
N GLN A 127 13.57 8.93 -12.71
CA GLN A 127 14.19 7.78 -13.36
C GLN A 127 14.23 7.94 -14.89
N ALA A 128 13.17 8.44 -15.48
CA ALA A 128 13.11 8.69 -16.90
C ALA A 128 14.16 9.72 -17.35
N LEU A 129 14.36 10.77 -16.57
CA LEU A 129 15.37 11.79 -16.83
C LEU A 129 16.79 11.24 -16.71
N ARG A 130 17.02 10.37 -15.74
CA ARG A 130 18.34 9.73 -15.57
C ARG A 130 18.68 8.74 -16.67
N ALA A 131 17.67 8.15 -17.29
CA ALA A 131 17.85 7.18 -18.36
C ALA A 131 18.24 7.81 -19.70
N ARG A 132 18.16 9.13 -19.80
CA ARG A 132 18.59 9.87 -21.00
C ARG A 132 20.10 10.08 -20.94
#